data_1a61fc2c3e0410328a5434709151752b
#
_entry.id   1a61fc2c3e0410328a5434709151752b
#
_cell.length_a   1.000
_cell.length_b   1.000
_cell.length_c   1.000
_cell.angle_alpha   90.00
_cell.angle_beta   90.00
_cell.angle_gamma   90.00
#
_symmetry.space_group_name_H-M   'P 1'
#
loop_
_entity.id
_entity.type
_entity.pdbx_description
1 polymer ?
#
loop_
_entity_poly.entity_id
_entity_poly.type
_entity_poly.pdbx_seq_one_letter_code
_entity_poly.pdbx_strand_id
1 'polypeptide(L)'
;MSSTVGRYAPSPSGRMHLGNLCCCLLAWLSAKSSGGKVVLRIEDLDAVRCPREFADLLEADLAWLGLAADEGGSKGGPRGPYYQSERSAIYEEYYQKLVRKGLVYPCFCSRSQLHAADAPHRSDGKVVYAGTCRNLTPEEIVLRTARRKPAWRVMVPDETISFVDGHMGPYAENLAQDCGDFYLRRADGVFAYQLAVVVDDALMGVTQVVRGADLLSSTPRQLWLYRELGLPAPEFYHMPLLLAVDGRRLSKRDGDESLEHLQARYTPEQIIGRLAYACGLQNAPDPRTPAELADSFSWQRVPQNDIILPEGLF
;
A
#
# COMPACT_ATOMS: atom_id res chain seq x y z
N MET A 1 -5.55 5.69 26.03
CA MET A 1 -5.33 5.01 24.74
C MET A 1 -4.93 6.07 23.74
N SER A 2 -3.90 5.86 22.93
CA SER A 2 -3.55 6.81 21.87
C SER A 2 -4.68 6.83 20.83
N SER A 3 -5.05 8.01 20.34
CA SER A 3 -6.06 8.18 19.29
C SER A 3 -5.62 7.43 18.02
N THR A 4 -6.53 6.70 17.37
CA THR A 4 -6.26 6.01 16.09
C THR A 4 -5.84 7.02 15.01
N VAL A 5 -4.74 6.72 14.31
CA VAL A 5 -4.28 7.47 13.15
C VAL A 5 -4.25 6.52 11.96
N GLY A 6 -5.30 6.60 11.14
CA GLY A 6 -5.38 5.92 9.84
C GLY A 6 -4.65 6.71 8.76
N ARG A 7 -4.52 6.12 7.57
CA ARG A 7 -3.96 6.84 6.42
C ARG A 7 -4.60 6.45 5.09
N TYR A 8 -4.61 7.39 4.16
CA TYR A 8 -4.67 7.15 2.73
C TYR A 8 -3.24 7.20 2.17
N ALA A 9 -2.91 6.24 1.33
CA ALA A 9 -1.58 6.13 0.71
C ALA A 9 -1.70 5.79 -0.79
N PRO A 10 -2.42 6.62 -1.56
CA PRO A 10 -2.63 6.35 -2.98
C PRO A 10 -1.42 6.78 -3.82
N SER A 11 -1.14 5.97 -4.86
CA SER A 11 -0.27 6.39 -5.96
C SER A 11 -1.12 7.09 -7.03
N PRO A 12 -0.97 8.41 -7.25
CA PRO A 12 -1.83 9.20 -8.13
C PRO A 12 -1.44 8.99 -9.61
N SER A 13 -1.67 7.80 -10.14
CA SER A 13 -1.37 7.42 -11.52
C SER A 13 -2.58 7.55 -12.47
N GLY A 14 -3.58 8.35 -12.11
CA GLY A 14 -4.85 8.60 -12.80
C GLY A 14 -6.02 8.62 -11.82
N ARG A 15 -7.25 8.79 -12.32
CA ARG A 15 -8.48 8.82 -11.49
C ARG A 15 -8.65 7.52 -10.68
N MET A 16 -9.27 7.65 -9.50
CA MET A 16 -9.57 6.50 -8.66
C MET A 16 -10.66 5.61 -9.28
N HIS A 17 -10.52 4.31 -9.12
CA HIS A 17 -11.57 3.32 -9.44
C HIS A 17 -12.26 2.84 -8.15
N LEU A 18 -13.36 2.11 -8.28
CA LEU A 18 -14.18 1.64 -7.14
C LEU A 18 -13.37 0.94 -6.05
N GLY A 19 -12.36 0.13 -6.40
CA GLY A 19 -11.50 -0.54 -5.42
C GLY A 19 -10.69 0.43 -4.56
N ASN A 20 -10.17 1.53 -5.16
CA ASN A 20 -9.49 2.58 -4.41
C ASN A 20 -10.46 3.34 -3.49
N LEU A 21 -11.66 3.65 -4.01
CA LEU A 21 -12.70 4.35 -3.25
C LEU A 21 -13.15 3.52 -2.05
N CYS A 22 -13.36 2.22 -2.24
CA CYS A 22 -13.71 1.30 -1.16
C CYS A 22 -12.61 1.26 -0.08
N CYS A 23 -11.35 1.18 -0.49
CA CYS A 23 -10.23 1.22 0.45
C CYS A 23 -10.20 2.53 1.25
N CYS A 24 -10.41 3.67 0.59
CA CYS A 24 -10.48 4.96 1.28
C CYS A 24 -11.68 5.02 2.23
N LEU A 25 -12.86 4.54 1.81
CA LEU A 25 -14.04 4.50 2.67
C LEU A 25 -13.79 3.66 3.92
N LEU A 26 -13.30 2.42 3.79
CA LEU A 26 -13.05 1.55 4.94
C LEU A 26 -11.93 2.09 5.84
N ALA A 27 -10.88 2.70 5.28
CA ALA A 27 -9.82 3.34 6.06
C ALA A 27 -10.36 4.53 6.87
N TRP A 28 -11.24 5.34 6.27
CA TRP A 28 -11.87 6.47 6.94
C TRP A 28 -12.80 6.01 8.05
N LEU A 29 -13.68 5.05 7.75
CA LEU A 29 -14.64 4.50 8.72
C LEU A 29 -13.92 3.87 9.91
N SER A 30 -12.87 3.07 9.65
CA SER A 30 -12.08 2.43 10.69
C SER A 30 -11.43 3.44 11.65
N ALA A 31 -10.88 4.53 11.12
CA ALA A 31 -10.30 5.57 11.96
C ALA A 31 -11.37 6.41 12.67
N LYS A 32 -12.40 6.84 11.95
CA LYS A 32 -13.40 7.78 12.50
C LYS A 32 -14.36 7.13 13.51
N SER A 33 -14.71 5.86 13.34
CA SER A 33 -15.53 5.13 14.32
C SER A 33 -14.89 5.05 15.71
N SER A 34 -13.56 5.17 15.79
CA SER A 34 -12.80 5.22 17.05
C SER A 34 -12.45 6.66 17.49
N GLY A 35 -13.04 7.68 16.88
CA GLY A 35 -12.71 9.09 17.15
C GLY A 35 -11.30 9.50 16.69
N GLY A 36 -10.72 8.73 15.78
CA GLY A 36 -9.39 8.95 15.24
C GLY A 36 -9.33 9.94 14.08
N LYS A 37 -8.16 10.04 13.46
CA LYS A 37 -7.91 10.90 12.30
C LYS A 37 -7.27 10.13 11.15
N VAL A 38 -7.36 10.71 9.94
CA VAL A 38 -6.81 10.16 8.71
C VAL A 38 -5.77 11.11 8.14
N VAL A 39 -4.60 10.58 7.81
CA VAL A 39 -3.50 11.27 7.14
C VAL A 39 -3.52 10.92 5.66
N LEU A 40 -3.36 11.90 4.78
CA LEU A 40 -3.16 11.67 3.34
C LEU A 40 -1.66 11.76 3.01
N ARG A 41 -1.09 10.65 2.58
CA ARG A 41 0.24 10.59 1.98
C ARG A 41 0.12 10.30 0.49
N ILE A 42 0.76 11.10 -0.34
CA ILE A 42 0.81 10.90 -1.79
C ILE A 42 2.03 10.04 -2.13
N GLU A 43 1.79 8.86 -2.70
CA GLU A 43 2.85 7.92 -3.08
C GLU A 43 3.28 8.12 -4.54
N ASP A 44 4.06 9.19 -4.76
CA ASP A 44 4.54 9.69 -6.05
C ASP A 44 6.06 9.46 -6.26
N LEU A 45 6.62 8.38 -5.74
CA LEU A 45 8.03 8.01 -5.93
C LEU A 45 8.43 7.93 -7.41
N ASP A 46 7.51 7.54 -8.28
CA ASP A 46 7.67 7.57 -9.73
C ASP A 46 6.92 8.79 -10.30
N ALA A 47 7.58 9.95 -10.26
CA ALA A 47 6.99 11.23 -10.67
C ALA A 47 6.51 11.25 -12.13
N VAL A 48 7.09 10.42 -13.01
CA VAL A 48 6.64 10.30 -14.40
C VAL A 48 5.27 9.66 -14.50
N ARG A 49 5.00 8.67 -13.66
CA ARG A 49 3.72 7.95 -13.61
C ARG A 49 2.68 8.61 -12.72
N CYS A 50 3.12 9.49 -11.83
CA CYS A 50 2.32 10.14 -10.80
C CYS A 50 2.46 11.67 -10.87
N PRO A 51 2.00 12.32 -11.94
CA PRO A 51 2.04 13.77 -12.06
C PRO A 51 1.16 14.44 -10.98
N ARG A 52 1.56 15.63 -10.55
CA ARG A 52 0.92 16.38 -9.45
C ARG A 52 -0.58 16.58 -9.65
N GLU A 53 -1.01 16.81 -10.86
CA GLU A 53 -2.41 17.03 -11.24
C GLU A 53 -3.33 15.88 -10.80
N PHE A 54 -2.85 14.64 -10.84
CA PHE A 54 -3.64 13.51 -10.35
C PHE A 54 -3.71 13.44 -8.82
N ALA A 55 -2.74 14.00 -8.11
CA ALA A 55 -2.83 14.13 -6.66
C ALA A 55 -3.89 15.18 -6.28
N ASP A 56 -3.90 16.32 -6.99
CA ASP A 56 -4.89 17.39 -6.77
C ASP A 56 -6.31 16.90 -7.05
N LEU A 57 -6.49 16.15 -8.16
CA LEU A 57 -7.78 15.52 -8.48
C LEU A 57 -8.23 14.52 -7.42
N LEU A 58 -7.30 13.71 -6.91
CA LEU A 58 -7.58 12.74 -5.85
C LEU A 58 -8.03 13.42 -4.56
N GLU A 59 -7.39 14.50 -4.16
CA GLU A 59 -7.79 15.28 -2.99
C GLU A 59 -9.20 15.88 -3.17
N ALA A 60 -9.48 16.43 -4.35
CA ALA A 60 -10.82 16.94 -4.68
C ALA A 60 -11.88 15.82 -4.68
N ASP A 61 -11.55 14.65 -5.22
CA ASP A 61 -12.42 13.48 -5.23
C ASP A 61 -12.76 12.99 -3.81
N LEU A 62 -11.76 12.91 -2.94
CA LEU A 62 -11.98 12.52 -1.54
C LEU A 62 -12.83 13.55 -0.80
N ALA A 63 -12.58 14.84 -1.02
CA ALA A 63 -13.38 15.90 -0.42
C ALA A 63 -14.84 15.86 -0.90
N TRP A 64 -15.07 15.66 -2.19
CA TRP A 64 -16.40 15.55 -2.78
C TRP A 64 -17.19 14.34 -2.21
N LEU A 65 -16.52 13.22 -1.93
CA LEU A 65 -17.13 12.02 -1.32
C LEU A 65 -17.35 12.16 0.20
N GLY A 66 -16.96 13.27 0.85
CA GLY A 66 -17.01 13.42 2.30
C GLY A 66 -15.90 12.63 3.04
N LEU A 67 -14.86 12.21 2.33
CA LEU A 67 -13.71 11.44 2.84
C LEU A 67 -12.44 12.30 3.00
N ALA A 68 -12.58 13.61 3.16
CA ALA A 68 -11.44 14.50 3.31
C ALA A 68 -10.51 14.05 4.45
N ALA A 69 -9.20 14.09 4.22
CA ALA A 69 -8.21 13.80 5.24
C ALA A 69 -8.10 14.95 6.26
N ASP A 70 -7.72 14.62 7.49
CA ASP A 70 -7.52 15.60 8.55
C ASP A 70 -6.17 16.32 8.40
N GLU A 71 -5.17 15.63 7.82
CA GLU A 71 -3.78 16.06 7.70
C GLU A 71 -3.19 15.47 6.42
N GLY A 72 -2.20 16.13 5.83
CA GLY A 72 -1.45 15.60 4.70
C GLY A 72 -1.89 16.16 3.35
N GLY A 73 -1.34 15.62 2.26
CA GLY A 73 -1.56 16.14 0.91
C GLY A 73 -1.20 17.62 0.79
N SER A 74 -2.03 18.39 0.06
CA SER A 74 -1.89 19.85 -0.10
C SER A 74 -2.21 20.62 1.17
N LYS A 75 -3.03 20.05 2.07
CA LYS A 75 -3.36 20.64 3.37
C LYS A 75 -2.14 20.77 4.30
N GLY A 76 -1.13 19.90 4.10
CA GLY A 76 0.04 19.86 4.95
C GLY A 76 -0.24 19.38 6.37
N GLY A 77 0.64 19.77 7.32
CA GLY A 77 0.54 19.38 8.71
C GLY A 77 1.92 19.25 9.38
N PRO A 78 1.97 18.83 10.67
CA PRO A 78 3.20 18.83 11.46
C PRO A 78 4.20 17.71 11.10
N ARG A 79 3.82 16.73 10.28
CA ARG A 79 4.62 15.53 9.95
C ARG A 79 5.06 15.48 8.49
N GLY A 80 4.99 16.62 7.77
CA GLY A 80 5.41 16.72 6.37
C GLY A 80 6.91 16.48 6.14
N PRO A 81 7.28 16.42 4.86
CA PRO A 81 6.45 16.48 3.65
C PRO A 81 5.53 15.27 3.51
N TYR A 82 4.40 15.43 2.79
CA TYR A 82 3.42 14.35 2.59
C TYR A 82 3.44 13.76 1.18
N TYR A 83 4.33 14.22 0.32
CA TYR A 83 4.62 13.67 -1.00
C TYR A 83 5.91 12.86 -0.91
N GLN A 84 5.87 11.61 -1.34
CA GLN A 84 7.04 10.72 -1.24
C GLN A 84 8.22 11.21 -2.10
N SER A 85 7.95 11.86 -3.22
CA SER A 85 8.97 12.49 -4.06
C SER A 85 9.82 13.54 -3.33
N GLU A 86 9.29 14.17 -2.28
CA GLU A 86 9.96 15.19 -1.47
C GLU A 86 10.74 14.60 -0.27
N ARG A 87 10.71 13.26 -0.07
CA ARG A 87 11.20 12.59 1.14
C ARG A 87 12.48 11.79 0.93
N SER A 88 13.14 11.92 -0.22
CA SER A 88 14.33 11.11 -0.56
C SER A 88 15.46 11.21 0.48
N ALA A 89 15.67 12.38 1.09
CA ALA A 89 16.69 12.55 2.14
C ALA A 89 16.34 11.75 3.41
N ILE A 90 15.06 11.67 3.75
CA ILE A 90 14.55 10.88 4.88
C ILE A 90 14.79 9.40 4.60
N TYR A 91 14.43 8.93 3.41
CA TYR A 91 14.65 7.51 3.05
C TYR A 91 16.13 7.14 3.02
N GLU A 92 17.00 8.06 2.56
CA GLU A 92 18.45 7.84 2.57
C GLU A 92 18.95 7.63 4.01
N GLU A 93 18.48 8.39 4.99
CA GLU A 93 18.88 8.20 6.40
C GLU A 93 18.55 6.78 6.89
N TYR A 94 17.34 6.29 6.64
CA TYR A 94 16.91 4.96 7.07
C TYR A 94 17.56 3.84 6.25
N TYR A 95 17.77 4.06 4.97
CA TYR A 95 18.57 3.16 4.13
C TYR A 95 19.99 3.00 4.68
N GLN A 96 20.65 4.09 5.08
CA GLN A 96 21.99 4.06 5.66
C GLN A 96 22.03 3.32 7.03
N LYS A 97 20.94 3.31 7.79
CA LYS A 97 20.84 2.46 9.00
C LYS A 97 20.96 0.97 8.65
N LEU A 98 20.30 0.53 7.58
CA LEU A 98 20.39 -0.86 7.10
C LEU A 98 21.77 -1.17 6.48
N VAL A 99 22.39 -0.21 5.78
CA VAL A 99 23.76 -0.35 5.26
C VAL A 99 24.75 -0.55 6.42
N ARG A 100 24.69 0.27 7.46
CA ARG A 100 25.56 0.14 8.66
C ARG A 100 25.38 -1.19 9.40
N LYS A 101 24.22 -1.82 9.29
CA LYS A 101 23.97 -3.17 9.82
C LYS A 101 24.52 -4.30 8.92
N GLY A 102 25.10 -3.97 7.75
CA GLY A 102 25.58 -4.96 6.78
C GLY A 102 24.47 -5.73 6.06
N LEU A 103 23.23 -5.23 6.10
CA LEU A 103 22.08 -5.91 5.52
C LEU A 103 21.85 -5.59 4.04
N VAL A 104 22.61 -4.64 3.46
CA VAL A 104 22.36 -4.14 2.11
C VAL A 104 23.48 -4.55 1.17
N TYR A 105 23.12 -5.00 -0.02
CA TYR A 105 24.07 -5.39 -1.07
C TYR A 105 23.61 -4.98 -2.47
N PRO A 106 24.55 -4.79 -3.43
CA PRO A 106 24.23 -4.43 -4.80
C PRO A 106 23.72 -5.62 -5.60
N CYS A 107 22.66 -5.41 -6.38
CA CYS A 107 22.09 -6.41 -7.28
C CYS A 107 22.12 -5.93 -8.73
N PHE A 108 22.67 -6.76 -9.61
CA PHE A 108 22.86 -6.49 -11.03
C PHE A 108 21.96 -7.32 -11.94
N CYS A 109 21.02 -8.09 -11.38
CA CYS A 109 20.12 -8.94 -12.15
C CYS A 109 19.18 -8.10 -13.04
N SER A 110 18.95 -8.57 -14.26
CA SER A 110 17.93 -8.05 -15.16
C SER A 110 16.55 -8.61 -14.81
N ARG A 111 15.48 -8.00 -15.33
CA ARG A 111 14.11 -8.53 -15.15
C ARG A 111 13.98 -9.95 -15.73
N SER A 112 14.57 -10.22 -16.88
CA SER A 112 14.55 -11.55 -17.49
C SER A 112 15.24 -12.60 -16.63
N GLN A 113 16.36 -12.27 -15.98
CA GLN A 113 17.04 -13.19 -15.06
C GLN A 113 16.22 -13.48 -13.79
N LEU A 114 15.42 -12.51 -13.34
CA LEU A 114 14.54 -12.70 -12.18
C LEU A 114 13.33 -13.60 -12.49
N HIS A 115 12.90 -13.65 -13.75
CA HIS A 115 11.75 -14.44 -14.23
C HIS A 115 12.19 -15.66 -15.04
N ALA A 116 13.46 -16.09 -14.96
CA ALA A 116 13.92 -17.30 -15.61
C ALA A 116 13.18 -18.54 -15.06
N ALA A 117 13.01 -19.55 -15.89
CA ALA A 117 12.27 -20.77 -15.53
C ALA A 117 12.80 -21.49 -14.28
N ASP A 118 14.10 -21.32 -13.99
CA ASP A 118 14.77 -21.90 -12.81
C ASP A 118 14.69 -21.04 -11.54
N ALA A 119 14.02 -19.86 -11.60
CA ALA A 119 13.84 -19.04 -10.42
C ALA A 119 12.85 -19.72 -9.47
N PRO A 120 13.13 -19.75 -8.15
CA PRO A 120 12.17 -20.30 -7.19
C PRO A 120 10.88 -19.50 -7.24
N HIS A 121 9.76 -20.20 -7.30
CA HIS A 121 8.41 -19.66 -7.30
C HIS A 121 7.68 -20.13 -6.05
N ARG A 122 6.87 -19.24 -5.48
CA ARG A 122 5.88 -19.60 -4.46
C ARG A 122 4.76 -20.44 -5.10
N SER A 123 3.99 -21.10 -4.26
CA SER A 123 2.77 -21.82 -4.68
C SER A 123 1.76 -20.93 -5.42
N ASP A 124 1.81 -19.60 -5.19
CA ASP A 124 0.99 -18.58 -5.86
C ASP A 124 1.63 -18.03 -7.17
N GLY A 125 2.73 -18.62 -7.63
CA GLY A 125 3.44 -18.22 -8.86
C GLY A 125 4.32 -16.97 -8.73
N LYS A 126 4.44 -16.37 -7.54
CA LYS A 126 5.33 -15.23 -7.33
C LYS A 126 6.79 -15.67 -7.29
N VAL A 127 7.66 -14.91 -7.95
CA VAL A 127 9.10 -15.18 -7.99
C VAL A 127 9.75 -14.77 -6.67
N VAL A 128 10.42 -15.71 -6.03
CA VAL A 128 11.29 -15.47 -4.88
C VAL A 128 12.72 -15.26 -5.37
N TYR A 129 13.38 -14.18 -4.96
CA TYR A 129 14.75 -13.91 -5.39
C TYR A 129 15.74 -14.85 -4.72
N ALA A 130 16.47 -15.63 -5.51
CA ALA A 130 17.41 -16.67 -5.04
C ALA A 130 18.72 -16.13 -4.42
N GLY A 131 18.91 -14.82 -4.25
CA GLY A 131 20.12 -14.26 -3.65
C GLY A 131 21.35 -14.24 -4.55
N THR A 132 21.22 -14.36 -5.86
CA THR A 132 22.30 -14.48 -6.86
C THR A 132 23.44 -13.46 -6.68
N CYS A 133 23.14 -12.23 -6.24
CA CYS A 133 24.15 -11.18 -6.04
C CYS A 133 24.56 -11.01 -4.57
N ARG A 134 24.06 -11.84 -3.65
CA ARG A 134 24.29 -11.67 -2.21
C ARG A 134 25.78 -11.84 -1.83
N ASN A 135 26.48 -12.74 -2.50
CA ASN A 135 27.85 -13.14 -2.15
C ASN A 135 28.89 -12.73 -3.21
N LEU A 136 28.65 -11.62 -3.93
CA LEU A 136 29.63 -11.09 -4.89
C LEU A 136 30.84 -10.57 -4.15
N THR A 137 32.06 -10.87 -4.69
CA THR A 137 33.31 -10.30 -4.17
C THR A 137 33.40 -8.81 -4.51
N PRO A 138 34.26 -8.04 -3.79
CA PRO A 138 34.49 -6.63 -4.12
C PRO A 138 34.92 -6.43 -5.58
N GLU A 139 35.76 -7.33 -6.11
CA GLU A 139 36.26 -7.29 -7.50
C GLU A 139 35.11 -7.50 -8.50
N GLU A 140 34.23 -8.48 -8.24
CA GLU A 140 33.04 -8.71 -9.06
C GLU A 140 32.09 -7.52 -9.04
N ILE A 141 31.90 -6.89 -7.87
CA ILE A 141 31.08 -5.68 -7.73
C ILE A 141 31.64 -4.55 -8.58
N VAL A 142 32.96 -4.29 -8.53
CA VAL A 142 33.64 -3.27 -9.35
C VAL A 142 33.42 -3.54 -10.84
N LEU A 143 33.69 -4.77 -11.29
CA LEU A 143 33.53 -5.17 -12.71
C LEU A 143 32.08 -5.01 -13.20
N ARG A 144 31.10 -5.39 -12.38
CA ARG A 144 29.69 -5.28 -12.74
C ARG A 144 29.19 -3.84 -12.71
N THR A 145 29.68 -3.03 -11.75
CA THR A 145 29.35 -1.61 -11.64
C THR A 145 29.83 -0.81 -12.85
N ALA A 146 30.99 -1.16 -13.41
CA ALA A 146 31.52 -0.55 -14.64
C ALA A 146 30.59 -0.77 -15.86
N ARG A 147 29.79 -1.85 -15.84
CA ARG A 147 28.87 -2.20 -16.93
C ARG A 147 27.46 -1.70 -16.71
N ARG A 148 27.02 -1.67 -15.44
CA ARG A 148 25.62 -1.37 -15.08
C ARG A 148 25.53 -0.85 -13.64
N LYS A 149 24.76 0.22 -13.42
CA LYS A 149 24.40 0.69 -12.07
C LYS A 149 23.59 -0.40 -11.34
N PRO A 150 23.94 -0.71 -10.08
CA PRO A 150 23.18 -1.70 -9.30
C PRO A 150 21.86 -1.11 -8.80
N ALA A 151 20.89 -1.98 -8.63
CA ALA A 151 19.85 -1.79 -7.64
C ALA A 151 20.34 -2.30 -6.28
N TRP A 152 19.71 -1.90 -5.19
CA TRP A 152 20.12 -2.28 -3.85
C TRP A 152 19.05 -3.11 -3.18
N ARG A 153 19.42 -4.29 -2.70
CA ARG A 153 18.54 -5.20 -1.98
C ARG A 153 18.89 -5.27 -0.51
N VAL A 154 17.89 -5.60 0.30
CA VAL A 154 18.09 -6.00 1.69
C VAL A 154 18.13 -7.52 1.77
N MET A 155 19.06 -8.02 2.56
CA MET A 155 19.20 -9.43 2.88
C MET A 155 18.25 -9.78 4.01
N VAL A 156 17.31 -10.69 3.74
CA VAL A 156 16.35 -11.16 4.75
C VAL A 156 16.89 -12.39 5.48
N PRO A 157 16.54 -12.58 6.77
CA PRO A 157 16.86 -13.79 7.51
C PRO A 157 15.95 -14.95 7.12
N ASP A 158 16.38 -16.18 7.40
CA ASP A 158 15.50 -17.35 7.40
C ASP A 158 14.71 -17.37 8.71
N GLU A 159 13.65 -16.57 8.74
CA GLU A 159 12.83 -16.35 9.93
C GLU A 159 11.35 -16.23 9.53
N THR A 160 10.47 -16.87 10.29
CA THR A 160 9.03 -16.73 10.12
C THR A 160 8.53 -15.53 10.93
N ILE A 161 7.93 -14.58 10.26
CA ILE A 161 7.26 -13.44 10.86
C ILE A 161 5.76 -13.70 10.90
N SER A 162 5.19 -13.71 12.09
CA SER A 162 3.76 -13.92 12.35
C SER A 162 3.14 -12.65 12.90
N PHE A 163 1.89 -12.39 12.51
CA PHE A 163 1.07 -11.31 13.10
C PHE A 163 -0.41 -11.70 13.03
N VAL A 164 -1.25 -10.95 13.73
CA VAL A 164 -2.70 -11.05 13.62
C VAL A 164 -3.22 -9.82 12.89
N ASP A 165 -3.76 -10.03 11.69
CA ASP A 165 -4.46 -8.99 10.96
C ASP A 165 -5.82 -8.71 11.61
N GLY A 166 -6.16 -7.44 11.77
CA GLY A 166 -7.39 -7.05 12.46
C GLY A 166 -8.67 -7.44 11.72
N HIS A 167 -8.58 -7.85 10.44
CA HIS A 167 -9.71 -8.32 9.65
C HIS A 167 -9.53 -9.77 9.17
N MET A 168 -8.37 -10.09 8.58
CA MET A 168 -8.10 -11.42 7.99
C MET A 168 -7.66 -12.48 9.03
N GLY A 169 -7.33 -12.06 10.27
CA GLY A 169 -6.89 -12.98 11.32
C GLY A 169 -5.40 -13.34 11.26
N PRO A 170 -5.00 -14.51 11.79
CA PRO A 170 -3.59 -14.90 11.87
C PRO A 170 -2.95 -15.09 10.48
N TYR A 171 -1.75 -14.54 10.30
CA TYR A 171 -0.97 -14.68 9.10
C TYR A 171 0.53 -14.80 9.40
N ALA A 172 1.25 -15.60 8.64
CA ALA A 172 2.68 -15.81 8.79
C ALA A 172 3.35 -16.10 7.45
N GLU A 173 4.58 -15.63 7.27
CA GLU A 173 5.47 -15.99 6.15
C GLU A 173 6.89 -16.17 6.66
N ASN A 174 7.62 -17.14 6.09
CA ASN A 174 9.06 -17.23 6.22
C ASN A 174 9.72 -16.27 5.21
N LEU A 175 10.50 -15.31 5.70
CA LEU A 175 11.05 -14.26 4.84
C LEU A 175 11.98 -14.80 3.74
N ALA A 176 12.82 -15.79 4.03
CA ALA A 176 13.72 -16.36 3.03
C ALA A 176 12.97 -17.19 1.97
N GLN A 177 11.97 -17.95 2.39
CA GLN A 177 11.27 -18.92 1.53
C GLN A 177 10.12 -18.29 0.75
N ASP A 178 9.36 -17.38 1.39
CA ASP A 178 8.15 -16.81 0.81
C ASP A 178 8.38 -15.44 0.16
N CYS A 179 9.40 -14.68 0.59
CA CYS A 179 9.66 -13.32 0.16
C CYS A 179 10.96 -13.22 -0.66
N GLY A 180 12.05 -13.78 -0.13
CA GLY A 180 13.41 -13.53 -0.61
C GLY A 180 13.86 -12.09 -0.39
N ASP A 181 15.12 -11.82 -0.75
CA ASP A 181 15.68 -10.47 -0.66
C ASP A 181 14.94 -9.50 -1.59
N PHE A 182 14.57 -8.34 -1.08
CA PHE A 182 13.78 -7.38 -1.84
C PHE A 182 14.49 -6.04 -2.03
N TYR A 183 14.04 -5.25 -2.98
CA TYR A 183 14.63 -3.97 -3.28
C TYR A 183 14.33 -2.94 -2.19
N LEU A 184 15.39 -2.18 -1.82
CA LEU A 184 15.28 -0.93 -1.06
C LEU A 184 15.45 0.30 -1.96
N ARG A 185 16.28 0.16 -3.03
CA ARG A 185 16.57 1.24 -3.96
C ARG A 185 16.78 0.69 -5.37
N ARG A 186 16.16 1.32 -6.35
CA ARG A 186 16.28 0.97 -7.77
C ARG A 186 17.63 1.47 -8.33
N ALA A 187 18.02 0.95 -9.50
CA ALA A 187 19.26 1.36 -10.19
C ALA A 187 19.23 2.83 -10.67
N ASP A 188 18.06 3.42 -10.85
CA ASP A 188 17.87 4.85 -11.15
C ASP A 188 17.93 5.74 -9.91
N GLY A 189 18.11 5.16 -8.73
CA GLY A 189 18.25 5.87 -7.46
C GLY A 189 16.94 6.05 -6.69
N VAL A 190 15.78 5.73 -7.26
CA VAL A 190 14.48 5.83 -6.59
C VAL A 190 14.37 4.78 -5.50
N PHE A 191 13.90 5.18 -4.31
CA PHE A 191 13.64 4.24 -3.22
C PHE A 191 12.44 3.35 -3.52
N ALA A 192 12.49 2.12 -3.02
CA ALA A 192 11.43 1.16 -3.25
C ALA A 192 10.29 1.30 -2.22
N TYR A 193 9.09 0.92 -2.63
CA TYR A 193 7.86 0.98 -1.85
C TYR A 193 8.02 0.43 -0.42
N GLN A 194 8.66 -0.74 -0.26
CA GLN A 194 8.75 -1.41 1.04
C GLN A 194 9.50 -0.57 2.11
N LEU A 195 10.55 0.14 1.71
CA LEU A 195 11.26 1.05 2.63
C LEU A 195 10.44 2.32 2.87
N ALA A 196 9.96 2.94 1.80
CA ALA A 196 9.27 4.22 1.89
C ALA A 196 8.02 4.14 2.77
N VAL A 197 7.15 3.13 2.56
CA VAL A 197 5.91 2.98 3.34
C VAL A 197 6.17 2.76 4.82
N VAL A 198 7.18 1.96 5.18
CA VAL A 198 7.54 1.68 6.59
C VAL A 198 8.03 2.95 7.29
N VAL A 199 8.93 3.69 6.63
CA VAL A 199 9.46 4.94 7.18
C VAL A 199 8.36 5.98 7.33
N ASP A 200 7.52 6.11 6.32
CA ASP A 200 6.47 7.13 6.30
C ASP A 200 5.38 6.86 7.32
N ASP A 201 4.87 5.63 7.40
CA ASP A 201 3.84 5.27 8.36
C ASP A 201 4.32 5.55 9.79
N ALA A 202 5.57 5.18 10.11
CA ALA A 202 6.15 5.46 11.43
C ALA A 202 6.30 6.95 11.72
N LEU A 203 6.92 7.71 10.80
CA LEU A 203 7.20 9.14 11.00
C LEU A 203 5.95 10.01 10.95
N MET A 204 4.93 9.60 10.20
CA MET A 204 3.62 10.24 10.18
C MET A 204 2.74 9.83 11.37
N GLY A 205 3.24 8.93 12.23
CA GLY A 205 2.55 8.47 13.43
C GLY A 205 1.29 7.68 13.12
N VAL A 206 1.27 6.98 12.00
CA VAL A 206 0.19 6.05 11.62
C VAL A 206 0.17 4.89 12.60
N THR A 207 -0.99 4.65 13.20
CA THR A 207 -1.20 3.54 14.13
C THR A 207 -2.05 2.43 13.54
N GLN A 208 -2.76 2.71 12.43
CA GLN A 208 -3.62 1.75 11.77
C GLN A 208 -3.50 1.85 10.25
N VAL A 209 -3.21 0.73 9.61
CA VAL A 209 -3.07 0.59 8.16
C VAL A 209 -4.22 -0.24 7.62
N VAL A 210 -5.15 0.39 6.89
CA VAL A 210 -6.17 -0.30 6.09
C VAL A 210 -5.72 -0.31 4.62
N ARG A 211 -5.76 -1.48 3.96
CA ARG A 211 -5.35 -1.65 2.54
C ARG A 211 -5.91 -2.95 1.95
N GLY A 212 -5.78 -3.13 0.64
CA GLY A 212 -6.26 -4.35 -0.04
C GLY A 212 -5.54 -5.64 0.38
N ALA A 213 -6.24 -6.76 0.37
CA ALA A 213 -5.73 -8.08 0.74
C ALA A 213 -4.58 -8.57 -0.17
N ASP A 214 -4.43 -8.02 -1.37
CA ASP A 214 -3.30 -8.28 -2.26
C ASP A 214 -1.94 -7.82 -1.69
N LEU A 215 -1.96 -6.98 -0.63
CA LEU A 215 -0.78 -6.55 0.11
C LEU A 215 -0.55 -7.31 1.42
N LEU A 216 -1.38 -8.31 1.76
CA LEU A 216 -1.26 -9.10 2.99
C LEU A 216 0.15 -9.73 3.09
N SER A 217 0.63 -10.34 2.01
CA SER A 217 1.97 -10.93 1.92
C SER A 217 3.13 -9.91 1.97
N SER A 218 2.85 -8.61 1.91
CA SER A 218 3.87 -7.57 2.13
C SER A 218 4.09 -7.24 3.61
N THR A 219 3.12 -7.58 4.47
CA THR A 219 3.16 -7.21 5.89
C THR A 219 4.31 -7.85 6.66
N PRO A 220 4.63 -9.15 6.53
CA PRO A 220 5.74 -9.76 7.26
C PRO A 220 7.08 -9.08 7.00
N ARG A 221 7.41 -8.75 5.73
CA ARG A 221 8.64 -8.04 5.39
C ARG A 221 8.67 -6.60 5.88
N GLN A 222 7.52 -5.94 5.95
CA GLN A 222 7.39 -4.60 6.52
C GLN A 222 7.55 -4.64 8.04
N LEU A 223 6.93 -5.59 8.74
CA LEU A 223 7.11 -5.80 10.19
C LEU A 223 8.57 -6.06 10.54
N TRP A 224 9.26 -6.87 9.74
CA TRP A 224 10.70 -7.06 9.90
C TRP A 224 11.48 -5.76 9.69
N LEU A 225 11.14 -4.94 8.67
CA LEU A 225 11.78 -3.63 8.47
C LEU A 225 11.53 -2.67 9.63
N TYR A 226 10.30 -2.60 10.18
CA TYR A 226 10.00 -1.81 11.37
C TYR A 226 10.92 -2.21 12.53
N ARG A 227 11.09 -3.50 12.75
CA ARG A 227 12.00 -4.04 13.78
C ARG A 227 13.45 -3.65 13.53
N GLU A 228 13.96 -3.86 12.31
CA GLU A 228 15.34 -3.54 11.95
C GLU A 228 15.66 -2.06 12.03
N LEU A 229 14.69 -1.21 11.76
CA LEU A 229 14.85 0.24 11.81
C LEU A 229 14.55 0.84 13.20
N GLY A 230 14.06 0.04 14.13
CA GLY A 230 13.64 0.49 15.47
C GLY A 230 12.44 1.43 15.42
N LEU A 231 11.53 1.20 14.46
CA LEU A 231 10.33 2.00 14.24
C LEU A 231 9.09 1.30 14.83
N PRO A 232 8.09 2.06 15.32
CA PRO A 232 6.83 1.48 15.77
C PRO A 232 6.03 0.96 14.57
N ALA A 233 5.59 -0.30 14.62
CA ALA A 233 4.71 -0.87 13.62
C ALA A 233 3.24 -0.53 13.92
N PRO A 234 2.42 -0.20 12.90
CA PRO A 234 0.99 -0.03 13.06
C PRO A 234 0.26 -1.38 13.17
N GLU A 235 -1.01 -1.33 13.55
CA GLU A 235 -1.94 -2.44 13.32
C GLU A 235 -2.34 -2.49 11.84
N PHE A 236 -2.50 -3.71 11.31
CA PHE A 236 -2.87 -3.93 9.91
C PHE A 236 -4.28 -4.52 9.81
N TYR A 237 -5.04 -4.00 8.85
CA TYR A 237 -6.37 -4.46 8.46
C TYR A 237 -6.41 -4.59 6.93
N HIS A 238 -6.47 -5.81 6.44
CA HIS A 238 -6.54 -6.06 5.00
C HIS A 238 -8.00 -6.29 4.60
N MET A 239 -8.49 -5.41 3.73
CA MET A 239 -9.85 -5.52 3.20
C MET A 239 -9.89 -6.45 1.97
N PRO A 240 -11.02 -7.14 1.71
CA PRO A 240 -11.21 -7.92 0.49
C PRO A 240 -11.07 -7.03 -0.75
N LEU A 241 -10.68 -7.63 -1.86
CA LEU A 241 -10.66 -6.93 -3.14
C LEU A 241 -12.09 -6.81 -3.70
N LEU A 242 -12.38 -5.68 -4.31
CA LEU A 242 -13.56 -5.57 -5.17
C LEU A 242 -13.23 -6.13 -6.55
N LEU A 243 -14.04 -7.06 -7.00
CA LEU A 243 -13.94 -7.69 -8.31
C LEU A 243 -15.09 -7.26 -9.20
N ALA A 244 -14.87 -7.22 -10.50
CA ALA A 244 -15.93 -7.03 -11.49
C ALA A 244 -16.90 -8.22 -11.47
N VAL A 245 -18.05 -8.07 -12.14
CA VAL A 245 -19.10 -9.11 -12.23
C VAL A 245 -18.55 -10.45 -12.75
N ASP A 246 -17.55 -10.42 -13.62
CA ASP A 246 -16.86 -11.60 -14.17
C ASP A 246 -15.77 -12.17 -13.25
N GLY A 247 -15.58 -11.63 -12.05
CA GLY A 247 -14.59 -12.06 -11.06
C GLY A 247 -13.17 -11.57 -11.31
N ARG A 248 -12.91 -10.78 -12.35
CA ARG A 248 -11.59 -10.15 -12.55
C ARG A 248 -11.35 -8.97 -11.61
N ARG A 249 -10.11 -8.64 -11.36
CA ARG A 249 -9.75 -7.42 -10.64
C ARG A 249 -10.19 -6.18 -11.41
N LEU A 250 -10.74 -5.22 -10.67
CA LEU A 250 -11.03 -3.90 -11.23
C LEU A 250 -9.73 -3.22 -11.66
N SER A 251 -9.67 -2.73 -12.90
CA SER A 251 -8.51 -2.06 -13.43
C SER A 251 -8.88 -0.93 -14.39
N LYS A 252 -8.10 0.15 -14.37
CA LYS A 252 -8.25 1.28 -15.30
C LYS A 252 -8.09 0.87 -16.77
N ARG A 253 -7.34 -0.22 -17.05
CA ARG A 253 -7.06 -0.70 -18.42
C ARG A 253 -8.25 -1.40 -19.07
N ASP A 254 -9.10 -2.00 -18.26
CA ASP A 254 -10.22 -2.80 -18.72
C ASP A 254 -11.53 -2.01 -18.82
N GLY A 255 -11.44 -0.66 -18.73
CA GLY A 255 -12.59 0.23 -18.85
C GLY A 255 -13.50 0.25 -17.63
N ASP A 256 -13.04 -0.26 -16.48
CA ASP A 256 -13.81 -0.19 -15.24
C ASP A 256 -14.04 1.27 -14.83
N GLU A 257 -15.23 1.53 -14.35
CA GLU A 257 -15.72 2.88 -14.11
C GLU A 257 -14.79 3.69 -13.20
N SER A 258 -14.27 4.77 -13.75
CA SER A 258 -13.58 5.78 -12.98
C SER A 258 -14.57 6.61 -12.18
N LEU A 259 -14.11 7.24 -11.11
CA LEU A 259 -14.95 8.15 -10.33
C LEU A 259 -15.54 9.27 -11.19
N GLU A 260 -14.86 9.72 -12.24
CA GLU A 260 -15.36 10.71 -13.16
C GLU A 260 -16.66 10.29 -13.87
N HIS A 261 -16.74 9.04 -14.34
CA HIS A 261 -17.97 8.49 -14.92
C HIS A 261 -19.07 8.32 -13.89
N LEU A 262 -18.72 7.96 -12.66
CA LEU A 262 -19.68 7.82 -11.56
C LEU A 262 -20.25 9.18 -11.16
N GLN A 263 -19.45 10.23 -11.09
CA GLN A 263 -19.86 11.60 -10.78
C GLN A 263 -20.90 12.16 -11.76
N ALA A 264 -20.87 11.69 -13.02
CA ALA A 264 -21.87 12.09 -14.01
C ALA A 264 -23.25 11.48 -13.79
N ARG A 265 -23.36 10.40 -12.98
CA ARG A 265 -24.60 9.62 -12.80
C ARG A 265 -25.11 9.57 -11.36
N TYR A 266 -24.22 9.74 -10.39
CA TYR A 266 -24.51 9.53 -8.98
C TYR A 266 -24.05 10.71 -8.11
N THR A 267 -24.80 10.97 -7.03
CA THR A 267 -24.34 11.85 -5.96
C THR A 267 -23.27 11.15 -5.09
N PRO A 268 -22.48 11.90 -4.28
CA PRO A 268 -21.53 11.32 -3.35
C PRO A 268 -22.16 10.27 -2.44
N GLU A 269 -23.32 10.58 -1.86
CA GLU A 269 -24.05 9.71 -0.93
C GLU A 269 -24.52 8.42 -1.61
N GLN A 270 -24.91 8.50 -2.89
CA GLN A 270 -25.30 7.32 -3.67
C GLN A 270 -24.10 6.40 -3.91
N ILE A 271 -22.90 6.95 -4.19
CA ILE A 271 -21.69 6.15 -4.38
C ILE A 271 -21.27 5.52 -3.05
N ILE A 272 -21.23 6.30 -1.98
CA ILE A 272 -20.86 5.82 -0.64
C ILE A 272 -21.83 4.73 -0.18
N GLY A 273 -23.15 4.94 -0.36
CA GLY A 273 -24.15 3.95 0.02
C GLY A 273 -24.01 2.63 -0.76
N ARG A 274 -23.75 2.68 -2.06
CA ARG A 274 -23.49 1.48 -2.88
C ARG A 274 -22.23 0.74 -2.45
N LEU A 275 -21.13 1.46 -2.19
CA LEU A 275 -19.92 0.85 -1.65
C LEU A 275 -20.15 0.22 -0.27
N ALA A 276 -20.87 0.91 0.60
CA ALA A 276 -21.23 0.39 1.92
C ALA A 276 -22.09 -0.89 1.83
N TYR A 277 -23.03 -0.94 0.91
CA TYR A 277 -23.83 -2.13 0.63
C TYR A 277 -22.95 -3.28 0.13
N ALA A 278 -22.08 -3.04 -0.85
CA ALA A 278 -21.17 -4.06 -1.36
C ALA A 278 -20.25 -4.62 -0.25
N CYS A 279 -19.82 -3.77 0.70
CA CYS A 279 -19.01 -4.17 1.85
C CYS A 279 -19.81 -4.74 3.03
N GLY A 280 -21.12 -4.98 2.91
CA GLY A 280 -21.96 -5.54 3.97
C GLY A 280 -22.25 -4.58 5.13
N LEU A 281 -21.96 -3.29 4.99
CA LEU A 281 -22.18 -2.28 6.03
C LEU A 281 -23.63 -1.81 6.11
N GLN A 282 -24.43 -2.06 5.08
CA GLN A 282 -25.88 -1.84 5.07
C GLN A 282 -26.60 -2.89 4.20
N ASN A 283 -27.93 -3.00 4.35
CA ASN A 283 -28.71 -4.06 3.72
C ASN A 283 -29.26 -3.71 2.34
N ALA A 284 -29.21 -2.45 1.94
CA ALA A 284 -29.67 -1.94 0.64
C ALA A 284 -28.71 -0.84 0.16
N PRO A 285 -28.62 -0.56 -1.17
CA PRO A 285 -27.71 0.45 -1.72
C PRO A 285 -28.25 1.89 -1.56
N ASP A 286 -28.87 2.17 -0.39
CA ASP A 286 -29.44 3.47 -0.07
C ASP A 286 -28.33 4.54 0.07
N PRO A 287 -28.60 5.80 -0.35
CA PRO A 287 -27.67 6.89 -0.17
C PRO A 287 -27.29 7.10 1.31
N ARG A 288 -25.98 7.25 1.58
CA ARG A 288 -25.41 7.49 2.91
C ARG A 288 -24.19 8.36 2.83
N THR A 289 -23.99 9.18 3.83
CA THR A 289 -22.71 9.87 4.05
C THR A 289 -21.72 8.97 4.80
N PRO A 290 -20.39 9.19 4.67
CA PRO A 290 -19.42 8.48 5.50
C PRO A 290 -19.65 8.68 7.00
N ALA A 291 -20.09 9.87 7.42
CA ALA A 291 -20.34 10.18 8.83
C ALA A 291 -21.46 9.31 9.42
N GLU A 292 -22.58 9.14 8.71
CA GLU A 292 -23.68 8.28 9.15
C GLU A 292 -23.26 6.80 9.26
N LEU A 293 -22.30 6.36 8.45
CA LEU A 293 -21.79 4.98 8.49
C LEU A 293 -20.79 4.76 9.64
N ALA A 294 -20.07 5.80 10.07
CA ALA A 294 -19.04 5.68 11.08
C ALA A 294 -19.57 5.22 12.44
N ASP A 295 -20.76 5.69 12.84
CA ASP A 295 -21.37 5.36 14.13
C ASP A 295 -21.68 3.87 14.29
N SER A 296 -21.93 3.16 13.18
CA SER A 296 -22.29 1.75 13.15
C SER A 296 -21.23 0.85 12.50
N PHE A 297 -20.07 1.41 12.18
CA PHE A 297 -19.00 0.66 11.51
C PHE A 297 -18.44 -0.45 12.39
N SER A 298 -18.28 -1.62 11.80
CA SER A 298 -17.59 -2.77 12.42
C SER A 298 -16.94 -3.61 11.34
N TRP A 299 -15.68 -3.98 11.53
CA TRP A 299 -14.95 -4.92 10.68
C TRP A 299 -15.60 -6.29 10.61
N GLN A 300 -16.38 -6.69 11.62
CA GLN A 300 -17.12 -7.96 11.64
C GLN A 300 -18.21 -8.05 10.55
N ARG A 301 -18.66 -6.91 10.03
CA ARG A 301 -19.67 -6.84 8.96
C ARG A 301 -19.04 -6.94 7.58
N VAL A 302 -17.78 -6.56 7.44
CA VAL A 302 -17.06 -6.60 6.16
C VAL A 302 -16.70 -8.05 5.83
N PRO A 303 -17.01 -8.57 4.62
CA PRO A 303 -16.63 -9.91 4.22
C PRO A 303 -15.09 -10.10 4.23
N GLN A 304 -14.62 -11.30 4.56
CA GLN A 304 -13.18 -11.63 4.44
C GLN A 304 -12.80 -12.10 3.02
N ASN A 305 -13.75 -12.67 2.28
CA ASN A 305 -13.55 -13.07 0.89
C ASN A 305 -13.69 -11.89 -0.06
N ASP A 306 -13.03 -11.96 -1.20
CA ASP A 306 -13.17 -10.96 -2.27
C ASP A 306 -14.64 -10.76 -2.65
N ILE A 307 -15.01 -9.51 -2.92
CA ILE A 307 -16.38 -9.07 -3.16
C ILE A 307 -16.59 -8.92 -4.67
N ILE A 308 -17.41 -9.77 -5.25
CA ILE A 308 -17.89 -9.58 -6.61
C ILE A 308 -19.00 -8.53 -6.59
N LEU A 309 -18.81 -7.44 -7.33
CA LEU A 309 -19.81 -6.39 -7.43
C LEU A 309 -21.09 -6.92 -8.07
N PRO A 310 -22.27 -6.69 -7.45
CA PRO A 310 -23.54 -7.05 -8.07
C PRO A 310 -23.74 -6.35 -9.40
N GLU A 311 -24.33 -7.05 -10.38
CA GLU A 311 -24.68 -6.47 -11.69
C GLU A 311 -25.64 -5.28 -11.50
N GLY A 312 -25.36 -4.18 -12.17
CA GLY A 312 -26.18 -2.97 -12.10
C GLY A 312 -26.09 -2.19 -10.78
N LEU A 313 -25.13 -2.50 -9.91
CA LEU A 313 -24.92 -1.73 -8.67
C LEU A 313 -24.41 -0.32 -8.97
N PHE A 314 -23.57 -0.16 -10.03
CA PHE A 314 -23.02 1.10 -10.50
C PHE A 314 -23.32 1.34 -11.97
#